data_40d9bc31a0ef4f17025b37f1fd0d52de
#
_entry.id   40d9bc31a0ef4f17025b37f1fd0d52de
#
_cell.length_a   1.000
_cell.length_b   1.000
_cell.length_c   1.000
_cell.angle_alpha   90.00
_cell.angle_beta   90.00
_cell.angle_gamma   90.00
#
_symmetry.space_group_name_H-M   'P 1'
#
loop_
_entity.id
_entity.type
_entity.pdbx_description
1 polymer ?
#
loop_
_entity_poly.entity_id
_entity_poly.type
_entity_poly.pdbx_seq_one_letter_code
_entity_poly.pdbx_strand_id
1 'polypeptide(L)'
;SDVYKRQMTVRLMSQLDKERTRETLFESEAEVSCFRFNQWYDQESFMIALQSNFVKNEDLELVMKLSGNIVSKNEQAYADDGISQSATMNVGVASKAPVIVPNPVTLIPFRTFQEVEQPESQFVFRIVEQNGAPAFKLVEAEGGLWRLKAINQLKEYISKILEDLPEEISDCVV
;
A
#
# COMPACT_ATOMS: atom_id res chain seq x y z
N SER A 1 9.77 -14.42 12.46
CA SER A 1 9.66 -12.98 12.46
C SER A 1 9.95 -12.23 11.17
N ASP A 2 10.40 -12.84 10.07
CA ASP A 2 10.71 -12.13 8.82
C ASP A 2 9.64 -12.26 7.71
N VAL A 3 8.39 -12.36 8.07
CA VAL A 3 7.28 -12.50 7.10
C VAL A 3 7.03 -11.24 6.25
N TYR A 4 7.56 -10.09 6.65
CA TYR A 4 7.31 -8.80 6.00
C TYR A 4 8.36 -8.35 4.98
N LYS A 5 9.45 -9.09 4.80
CA LYS A 5 10.51 -8.79 3.82
C LYS A 5 10.44 -9.67 2.57
N ARG A 6 9.28 -9.82 1.95
CA ARG A 6 9.25 -10.24 0.55
C ARG A 6 9.26 -9.00 -0.34
N GLN A 7 10.42 -8.38 -0.41
CA GLN A 7 10.68 -7.35 -1.40
C GLN A 7 10.52 -7.95 -2.80
N MET A 8 9.95 -7.19 -3.71
CA MET A 8 9.91 -7.61 -5.11
C MET A 8 11.32 -7.51 -5.67
N THR A 9 11.82 -8.62 -6.19
CA THR A 9 13.17 -8.75 -6.73
C THR A 9 13.09 -9.21 -8.18
N VAL A 10 13.85 -8.56 -9.05
CA VAL A 10 14.09 -8.98 -10.44
C VAL A 10 15.51 -9.51 -10.52
N ARG A 11 15.68 -10.71 -11.08
CA ARG A 11 16.99 -11.34 -11.29
C ARG A 11 17.19 -11.71 -12.74
N LEU A 12 18.34 -11.32 -13.28
CA LEU A 12 18.84 -11.84 -14.54
C LEU A 12 19.80 -12.99 -14.21
N MET A 13 19.52 -14.16 -14.73
CA MET A 13 20.32 -15.37 -14.47
C MET A 13 20.91 -15.93 -15.78
N SER A 14 22.07 -16.53 -15.68
CA SER A 14 22.67 -17.27 -16.80
C SER A 14 21.81 -18.45 -17.21
N GLN A 15 22.07 -19.02 -18.39
CA GLN A 15 21.60 -20.36 -18.73
C GLN A 15 22.19 -21.41 -17.76
N LEU A 16 21.57 -22.58 -17.72
CA LEU A 16 22.09 -23.70 -16.91
C LEU A 16 23.46 -24.12 -17.43
N ASP A 17 24.43 -24.18 -16.53
CA ASP A 17 25.74 -24.79 -16.80
C ASP A 17 25.68 -26.32 -16.84
N LYS A 18 26.84 -26.98 -17.06
CA LYS A 18 26.95 -28.44 -17.07
C LYS A 18 26.61 -29.11 -15.74
N GLU A 19 26.70 -28.37 -14.64
CA GLU A 19 26.41 -28.81 -13.29
C GLU A 19 24.96 -28.54 -12.89
N ARG A 20 24.13 -28.01 -13.80
CA ARG A 20 22.74 -27.59 -13.62
C ARG A 20 22.61 -26.46 -12.61
N THR A 21 23.59 -25.61 -12.51
CA THR A 21 23.55 -24.37 -11.71
C THR A 21 23.36 -23.16 -12.62
N ARG A 22 22.89 -22.06 -12.02
CA ARG A 22 22.73 -20.76 -12.69
C ARG A 22 23.49 -19.70 -11.91
N GLU A 23 24.16 -18.84 -12.62
CA GLU A 23 24.79 -17.67 -12.05
C GLU A 23 23.81 -16.48 -12.10
N THR A 24 23.72 -15.73 -11.01
CA THR A 24 22.97 -14.47 -10.99
C THR A 24 23.85 -13.37 -11.56
N LEU A 25 23.51 -12.86 -12.72
CA LEU A 25 24.26 -11.82 -13.43
C LEU A 25 23.89 -10.43 -12.96
N PHE A 26 22.62 -10.25 -12.59
CA PHE A 26 22.08 -8.99 -12.10
C PHE A 26 20.94 -9.25 -11.14
N GLU A 27 20.84 -8.41 -10.11
CA GLU A 27 19.73 -8.42 -9.16
C GLU A 27 19.32 -7.00 -8.82
N SER A 28 18.03 -6.72 -8.86
CA SER A 28 17.45 -5.45 -8.44
C SER A 28 16.28 -5.70 -7.51
N GLU A 29 16.21 -4.94 -6.43
CA GLU A 29 15.11 -4.98 -5.46
C GLU A 29 14.31 -3.69 -5.51
N ALA A 30 12.98 -3.81 -5.43
CA ALA A 30 12.12 -2.65 -5.34
C ALA A 30 12.26 -1.96 -3.98
N GLU A 31 12.33 -0.65 -4.01
CA GLU A 31 12.27 0.18 -2.81
C GLU A 31 10.80 0.32 -2.39
N VAL A 32 10.40 -0.39 -1.33
CA VAL A 32 9.01 -0.47 -0.91
C VAL A 32 8.71 0.43 0.29
N SER A 33 7.44 0.77 0.41
CA SER A 33 6.89 1.57 1.51
C SER A 33 7.21 0.98 2.89
N CYS A 34 7.52 1.87 3.84
CA CYS A 34 7.71 1.54 5.25
C CYS A 34 6.40 1.57 6.06
N PHE A 35 5.24 1.74 5.43
CA PHE A 35 3.96 1.79 6.13
C PHE A 35 3.66 0.45 6.82
N ARG A 36 3.35 0.51 8.10
CA ARG A 36 3.05 -0.68 8.93
C ARG A 36 1.55 -0.94 8.95
N PHE A 37 1.10 -1.79 8.05
CA PHE A 37 -0.29 -2.25 8.01
C PHE A 37 -0.66 -3.03 9.27
N ASN A 38 -1.95 -2.99 9.64
CA ASN A 38 -2.50 -3.66 10.81
C ASN A 38 -1.90 -3.22 12.17
N GLN A 39 -1.26 -2.06 12.22
CA GLN A 39 -0.74 -1.45 13.45
C GLN A 39 -1.38 -0.10 13.69
N TRP A 40 -1.55 0.26 14.96
CA TRP A 40 -2.09 1.55 15.36
C TRP A 40 -1.03 2.65 15.27
N TYR A 41 -1.45 3.78 14.74
CA TYR A 41 -0.69 5.02 14.66
C TYR A 41 -1.41 6.10 15.46
N ASP A 42 -0.66 6.98 16.11
CA ASP A 42 -1.17 8.29 16.52
C ASP A 42 -1.46 9.18 15.30
N GLN A 43 -2.16 10.27 15.51
CA GLN A 43 -2.63 11.15 14.43
C GLN A 43 -1.49 11.71 13.57
N GLU A 44 -0.45 12.24 14.21
CA GLU A 44 0.69 12.85 13.50
C GLU A 44 1.46 11.82 12.69
N SER A 45 1.85 10.73 13.32
CA SER A 45 2.58 9.63 12.66
C SER A 45 1.78 9.01 11.52
N PHE A 46 0.45 8.91 11.66
CA PHE A 46 -0.42 8.39 10.61
C PHE A 46 -0.46 9.31 9.40
N MET A 47 -0.65 10.62 9.63
CA MET A 47 -0.67 11.63 8.56
C MET A 47 0.64 11.67 7.78
N ILE A 48 1.78 11.62 8.48
CA ILE A 48 3.11 11.58 7.86
C ILE A 48 3.27 10.29 7.05
N ALA A 49 2.90 9.15 7.63
CA ALA A 49 3.01 7.85 6.96
C ALA A 49 2.15 7.77 5.70
N LEU A 50 0.93 8.33 5.71
CA LEU A 50 0.06 8.39 4.53
C LEU A 50 0.69 9.22 3.41
N GLN A 51 1.23 10.41 3.74
CA GLN A 51 1.84 11.31 2.75
C GLN A 51 3.10 10.73 2.11
N SER A 52 3.89 9.97 2.87
CA SER A 52 5.19 9.48 2.42
C SER A 52 5.15 8.10 1.75
N ASN A 53 4.07 7.33 1.94
CA ASN A 53 4.05 5.93 1.51
C ASN A 53 2.95 5.59 0.48
N PHE A 54 2.16 6.56 0.03
CA PHE A 54 1.05 6.33 -0.88
C PHE A 54 1.06 7.31 -2.04
N VAL A 55 0.63 6.83 -3.20
CA VAL A 55 0.29 7.68 -4.35
C VAL A 55 -1.00 8.45 -4.04
N LYS A 56 -1.07 9.71 -4.43
CA LYS A 56 -2.26 10.55 -4.20
C LYS A 56 -3.45 10.06 -5.02
N ASN A 57 -4.58 9.87 -4.35
CA ASN A 57 -5.88 9.64 -4.96
C ASN A 57 -6.99 10.21 -4.06
N GLU A 58 -8.23 10.17 -4.53
CA GLU A 58 -9.38 10.73 -3.81
C GLU A 58 -9.60 10.09 -2.44
N ASP A 59 -9.48 8.77 -2.35
CA ASP A 59 -9.66 8.05 -1.09
C ASP A 59 -8.56 8.37 -0.08
N LEU A 60 -7.30 8.56 -0.52
CA LEU A 60 -6.23 9.02 0.35
C LEU A 60 -6.51 10.40 0.92
N GLU A 61 -6.96 11.34 0.08
CA GLU A 61 -7.31 12.70 0.51
C GLU A 61 -8.47 12.66 1.53
N LEU A 62 -9.46 11.80 1.31
CA LEU A 62 -10.57 11.60 2.24
C LEU A 62 -10.08 11.04 3.58
N VAL A 63 -9.26 9.98 3.58
CA VAL A 63 -8.67 9.40 4.79
C VAL A 63 -7.85 10.44 5.54
N MET A 64 -7.03 11.21 4.84
CA MET A 64 -6.21 12.28 5.44
C MET A 64 -7.09 13.38 6.06
N LYS A 65 -8.12 13.83 5.35
CA LYS A 65 -9.06 14.84 5.85
C LYS A 65 -9.77 14.36 7.11
N LEU A 66 -10.25 13.12 7.13
CA LEU A 66 -10.89 12.51 8.30
C LEU A 66 -9.89 12.42 9.45
N SER A 67 -8.72 11.85 9.22
CA SER A 67 -7.69 11.66 10.25
C SER A 67 -7.22 12.98 10.87
N GLY A 68 -7.11 14.05 10.07
CA GLY A 68 -6.69 15.36 10.54
C GLY A 68 -7.76 16.12 11.35
N ASN A 69 -9.04 15.78 11.20
CA ASN A 69 -10.15 16.54 11.78
C ASN A 69 -10.94 15.76 12.86
N ILE A 70 -10.66 14.50 13.09
CA ILE A 70 -11.34 13.71 14.12
C ILE A 70 -10.91 14.18 15.51
N VAL A 71 -11.92 14.40 16.37
CA VAL A 71 -11.74 14.88 17.75
C VAL A 71 -11.95 13.75 18.74
N SER A 72 -12.93 12.89 18.48
CA SER A 72 -13.26 11.77 19.35
C SER A 72 -14.05 10.71 18.59
N LYS A 73 -14.00 9.47 19.08
CA LYS A 73 -14.88 8.40 18.63
C LYS A 73 -16.21 8.51 19.38
N ASN A 74 -17.33 8.54 18.66
CA ASN A 74 -18.64 8.40 19.28
C ASN A 74 -18.92 6.92 19.57
N GLU A 75 -18.93 6.54 20.83
CA GLU A 75 -19.28 5.18 21.26
C GLU A 75 -20.74 4.79 20.97
N GLN A 76 -21.62 5.76 20.72
CA GLN A 76 -23.06 5.54 20.58
C GLN A 76 -23.56 5.20 19.17
N ALA A 77 -22.72 5.16 18.17
CA ALA A 77 -23.12 4.87 16.79
C ALA A 77 -22.51 3.56 16.28
N TYR A 78 -22.74 2.48 17.01
CA TYR A 78 -22.57 1.14 16.44
C TYR A 78 -23.82 0.78 15.64
N ALA A 79 -23.81 1.07 14.34
CA ALA A 79 -24.47 0.18 13.40
C ALA A 79 -23.55 -1.05 13.34
N ASP A 80 -23.91 -2.12 13.98
CA ASP A 80 -23.06 -3.30 14.18
C ASP A 80 -23.15 -4.23 12.97
N ASP A 81 -22.59 -3.78 11.83
CA ASP A 81 -22.29 -4.67 10.70
C ASP A 81 -20.81 -5.12 10.73
N GLY A 82 -20.08 -4.77 11.79
CA GLY A 82 -18.66 -5.09 11.96
C GLY A 82 -17.71 -4.30 11.05
N ILE A 83 -18.22 -3.51 10.10
CA ILE A 83 -17.45 -2.80 9.07
C ILE A 83 -17.59 -1.29 9.22
N SER A 84 -18.82 -0.78 9.42
CA SER A 84 -19.10 0.65 9.50
C SER A 84 -18.69 1.22 10.85
N GLN A 85 -18.03 2.39 10.81
CA GLN A 85 -17.70 3.19 12.00
C GLN A 85 -18.24 4.59 11.83
N SER A 86 -18.72 5.18 12.92
CA SER A 86 -18.95 6.62 12.97
C SER A 86 -17.97 7.29 13.91
N ALA A 87 -17.62 8.53 13.59
CA ALA A 87 -16.73 9.35 14.37
C ALA A 87 -17.26 10.78 14.41
N THR A 88 -16.74 11.59 15.32
CA THR A 88 -17.04 13.03 15.37
C THR A 88 -15.84 13.80 14.83
N MET A 89 -16.08 14.66 13.85
CA MET A 89 -15.04 15.51 13.29
C MET A 89 -15.36 16.99 13.43
N ASN A 90 -14.32 17.82 13.45
CA ASN A 90 -14.45 19.27 13.35
C ASN A 90 -14.82 19.65 11.91
N VAL A 91 -15.92 20.39 11.74
CA VAL A 91 -16.37 20.94 10.45
C VAL A 91 -16.22 22.46 10.35
N GLY A 92 -15.66 23.09 11.39
CA GLY A 92 -15.42 24.53 11.48
C GLY A 92 -14.86 24.90 12.84
N VAL A 93 -14.65 26.20 13.09
CA VAL A 93 -13.96 26.71 14.28
C VAL A 93 -14.66 26.31 15.61
N ALA A 94 -15.97 26.07 15.58
CA ALA A 94 -16.74 25.70 16.77
C ALA A 94 -17.81 24.62 16.52
N SER A 95 -17.79 23.98 15.36
CA SER A 95 -18.81 23.01 14.95
C SER A 95 -18.23 21.62 14.85
N LYS A 96 -18.95 20.64 15.41
CA LYS A 96 -18.65 19.20 15.31
C LYS A 96 -19.81 18.50 14.61
N ALA A 97 -19.52 17.57 13.76
CA ALA A 97 -20.51 16.75 13.08
C ALA A 97 -20.14 15.26 13.13
N PRO A 98 -21.15 14.36 13.19
CA PRO A 98 -20.91 12.95 13.00
C PRO A 98 -20.52 12.69 11.54
N VAL A 99 -19.58 11.76 11.33
CA VAL A 99 -19.16 11.31 10.01
C VAL A 99 -19.09 9.79 10.00
N ILE A 100 -19.51 9.18 8.90
CA ILE A 100 -19.32 7.75 8.67
C ILE A 100 -17.92 7.56 8.09
N VAL A 101 -17.14 6.69 8.72
CA VAL A 101 -15.81 6.32 8.24
C VAL A 101 -15.97 5.44 7.00
N PRO A 102 -15.45 5.85 5.83
CA PRO A 102 -15.59 5.06 4.61
C PRO A 102 -14.85 3.73 4.73
N ASN A 103 -15.51 2.66 4.32
CA ASN A 103 -14.93 1.32 4.27
C ASN A 103 -15.63 0.48 3.18
N PRO A 104 -14.86 -0.24 2.35
CA PRO A 104 -13.40 -0.12 2.21
C PRO A 104 -12.95 1.19 1.56
N VAL A 105 -11.68 1.53 1.68
CA VAL A 105 -11.01 2.60 0.90
C VAL A 105 -10.01 2.00 -0.06
N THR A 106 -9.91 2.57 -1.27
CA THR A 106 -8.95 2.14 -2.28
C THR A 106 -7.72 3.02 -2.22
N LEU A 107 -6.59 2.45 -1.82
CA LEU A 107 -5.33 3.17 -1.68
C LEU A 107 -4.23 2.53 -2.55
N ILE A 108 -3.20 3.32 -2.84
CA ILE A 108 -2.11 2.95 -3.75
C ILE A 108 -0.76 3.10 -3.01
N PRO A 109 -0.37 2.14 -2.17
CA PRO A 109 0.94 2.17 -1.51
C PRO A 109 2.09 1.96 -2.49
N PHE A 110 3.25 2.55 -2.21
CA PHE A 110 4.50 2.22 -2.93
C PHE A 110 4.96 0.82 -2.53
N ARG A 111 4.75 -0.18 -3.41
CA ARG A 111 4.99 -1.61 -3.11
C ARG A 111 5.80 -2.35 -4.16
N THR A 112 6.13 -1.71 -5.27
CA THR A 112 6.87 -2.29 -6.38
C THR A 112 7.85 -1.29 -6.95
N PHE A 113 8.52 -1.64 -8.03
CA PHE A 113 9.45 -0.77 -8.74
C PHE A 113 8.77 0.54 -9.17
N GLN A 114 9.52 1.64 -9.13
CA GLN A 114 8.99 2.96 -9.48
C GLN A 114 8.76 3.14 -10.97
N GLU A 115 9.37 2.28 -11.79
CA GLU A 115 9.25 2.25 -13.26
C GLU A 115 7.90 1.74 -13.74
N VAL A 116 7.14 1.11 -12.87
CA VAL A 116 5.80 0.60 -13.17
C VAL A 116 4.74 1.24 -12.29
N GLU A 117 3.50 1.19 -12.75
CA GLU A 117 2.37 1.69 -11.98
C GLU A 117 2.23 0.93 -10.65
N GLN A 118 2.01 1.68 -9.57
CA GLN A 118 1.82 1.08 -8.25
C GLN A 118 0.43 0.44 -8.17
N PRO A 119 0.32 -0.82 -7.71
CA PRO A 119 -0.96 -1.52 -7.65
C PRO A 119 -1.86 -0.97 -6.55
N GLU A 120 -3.06 -0.59 -6.93
CA GLU A 120 -4.12 -0.25 -5.98
C GLU A 120 -4.59 -1.48 -5.20
N SER A 121 -5.08 -1.25 -3.98
CA SER A 121 -5.67 -2.27 -3.12
C SER A 121 -6.75 -1.68 -2.24
N GLN A 122 -7.65 -2.52 -1.76
CA GLN A 122 -8.66 -2.15 -0.79
C GLN A 122 -8.16 -2.33 0.63
N PHE A 123 -8.52 -1.38 1.47
CA PHE A 123 -8.17 -1.37 2.89
C PHE A 123 -9.39 -1.09 3.75
N VAL A 124 -9.41 -1.71 4.92
CA VAL A 124 -10.33 -1.34 6.00
C VAL A 124 -9.64 -0.26 6.84
N PHE A 125 -10.22 0.93 6.83
CA PHE A 125 -9.77 2.05 7.65
C PHE A 125 -10.44 2.01 9.02
N ARG A 126 -9.66 2.03 10.10
CA ARG A 126 -10.16 1.93 11.47
C ARG A 126 -9.64 3.06 12.33
N ILE A 127 -10.52 3.54 13.20
CA ILE A 127 -10.26 4.58 14.18
C ILE A 127 -10.66 4.07 15.55
N VAL A 128 -9.83 4.29 16.56
CA VAL A 128 -10.13 4.03 17.96
C VAL A 128 -9.68 5.21 18.81
N GLU A 129 -10.15 5.28 20.04
CA GLU A 129 -9.58 6.15 21.07
C GLU A 129 -8.58 5.35 21.91
N GLN A 130 -7.37 5.85 22.03
CA GLN A 130 -6.33 5.29 22.90
C GLN A 130 -5.78 6.41 23.77
N ASN A 131 -5.87 6.22 25.09
CA ASN A 131 -5.40 7.21 26.08
C ASN A 131 -5.95 8.63 25.86
N GLY A 132 -7.22 8.76 25.47
CA GLY A 132 -7.90 10.04 25.24
C GLY A 132 -7.56 10.72 23.91
N ALA A 133 -6.84 10.04 23.01
CA ALA A 133 -6.49 10.54 21.68
C ALA A 133 -6.91 9.56 20.57
N PRO A 134 -7.27 10.04 19.36
CA PRO A 134 -7.58 9.17 18.25
C PRO A 134 -6.34 8.42 17.76
N ALA A 135 -6.49 7.13 17.47
CA ALA A 135 -5.50 6.29 16.83
C ALA A 135 -6.11 5.64 15.59
N PHE A 136 -5.27 5.43 14.58
CA PHE A 136 -5.66 5.05 13.23
C PHE A 136 -4.95 3.80 12.77
N LYS A 137 -5.63 3.00 11.94
CA LYS A 137 -5.09 1.76 11.38
C LYS A 137 -5.66 1.50 9.98
N LEU A 138 -4.79 1.00 9.08
CA LEU A 138 -5.19 0.40 7.81
C LEU A 138 -4.94 -1.11 7.85
N VAL A 139 -5.94 -1.87 7.45
CA VAL A 139 -5.87 -3.35 7.33
C VAL A 139 -6.12 -3.72 5.88
N GLU A 140 -5.25 -4.55 5.29
CA GLU A 140 -5.44 -5.03 3.92
C GLU A 140 -6.70 -5.91 3.82
N ALA A 141 -7.54 -5.64 2.82
CA ALA A 141 -8.82 -6.35 2.61
C ALA A 141 -8.76 -7.42 1.52
N GLU A 142 -7.73 -7.46 0.68
CA GLU A 142 -7.64 -8.30 -0.53
C GLU A 142 -6.61 -9.44 -0.43
N GLY A 143 -6.10 -9.76 0.76
CA GLY A 143 -5.22 -10.91 0.97
C GLY A 143 -3.91 -10.92 0.16
N GLY A 144 -3.43 -9.76 -0.30
CA GLY A 144 -2.17 -9.63 -1.04
C GLY A 144 -2.28 -9.83 -2.55
N LEU A 145 -3.49 -9.72 -3.13
CA LEU A 145 -3.75 -9.80 -4.58
C LEU A 145 -2.91 -8.81 -5.40
N TRP A 146 -2.55 -7.67 -4.81
CA TRP A 146 -1.68 -6.67 -5.41
C TRP A 146 -0.34 -7.23 -5.93
N ARG A 147 0.19 -8.32 -5.31
CA ARG A 147 1.46 -8.94 -5.73
C ARG A 147 1.36 -9.52 -7.13
N LEU A 148 0.23 -10.14 -7.45
CA LEU A 148 -0.01 -10.68 -8.78
C LEU A 148 -0.12 -9.55 -9.82
N LYS A 149 -0.81 -8.46 -9.48
CA LYS A 149 -0.90 -7.26 -10.34
C LYS A 149 0.50 -6.70 -10.61
N ALA A 150 1.31 -6.50 -9.57
CA ALA A 150 2.68 -5.98 -9.69
C ALA A 150 3.59 -6.89 -10.54
N ILE A 151 3.52 -8.21 -10.35
CA ILE A 151 4.31 -9.16 -11.16
C ILE A 151 3.92 -9.07 -12.64
N ASN A 152 2.64 -8.97 -12.96
CA ASN A 152 2.18 -8.87 -14.35
C ASN A 152 2.63 -7.55 -14.99
N GLN A 153 2.52 -6.43 -14.29
CA GLN A 153 3.01 -5.13 -14.74
C GLN A 153 4.52 -5.14 -15.01
N LEU A 154 5.31 -5.77 -14.13
CA LEU A 154 6.75 -5.92 -14.33
C LEU A 154 7.07 -6.80 -15.55
N LYS A 155 6.36 -7.90 -15.74
CA LYS A 155 6.52 -8.75 -16.92
C LYS A 155 6.26 -7.97 -18.21
N GLU A 156 5.17 -7.21 -18.28
CA GLU A 156 4.84 -6.38 -19.44
C GLU A 156 5.89 -5.30 -19.69
N TYR A 157 6.37 -4.65 -18.65
CA TYR A 157 7.42 -3.63 -18.73
C TYR A 157 8.73 -4.22 -19.27
N ILE A 158 9.18 -5.35 -18.70
CA ILE A 158 10.40 -6.04 -19.12
C ILE A 158 10.26 -6.55 -20.57
N SER A 159 9.10 -7.14 -20.92
CA SER A 159 8.87 -7.62 -22.29
C SER A 159 8.99 -6.51 -23.32
N LYS A 160 8.43 -5.33 -23.05
CA LYS A 160 8.57 -4.17 -23.94
C LYS A 160 10.03 -3.73 -24.12
N ILE A 161 10.81 -3.70 -23.01
CA ILE A 161 12.23 -3.36 -23.10
C ILE A 161 12.99 -4.39 -23.96
N LEU A 162 12.69 -5.68 -23.79
CA LEU A 162 13.34 -6.74 -24.55
C LEU A 162 12.99 -6.70 -26.05
N GLU A 163 11.75 -6.32 -26.41
CA GLU A 163 11.33 -6.12 -27.80
C GLU A 163 12.09 -4.97 -28.49
N ASP A 164 12.47 -3.95 -27.73
CA ASP A 164 13.21 -2.78 -28.24
C ASP A 164 14.74 -3.03 -28.32
N LEU A 165 15.24 -4.17 -27.83
CA LEU A 165 16.67 -4.51 -27.92
C LEU A 165 17.03 -5.01 -29.34
N PRO A 166 18.27 -4.73 -29.82
CA PRO A 166 18.79 -5.33 -31.06
C PRO A 166 18.73 -6.86 -30.99
N GLU A 167 18.40 -7.50 -32.11
CA GLU A 167 18.29 -8.98 -32.23
C GLU A 167 19.52 -9.72 -31.67
N GLU A 168 20.72 -9.15 -31.81
CA GLU A 168 21.96 -9.72 -31.29
C GLU A 168 22.00 -9.86 -29.76
N ILE A 169 21.20 -9.08 -29.05
CA ILE A 169 21.09 -9.11 -27.57
C ILE A 169 19.86 -9.87 -27.14
N SER A 170 18.77 -9.79 -27.89
CA SER A 170 17.50 -10.47 -27.63
C SER A 170 17.65 -11.98 -27.52
N ASP A 171 18.49 -12.59 -28.40
CA ASP A 171 18.78 -14.03 -28.39
C ASP A 171 19.58 -14.52 -27.17
N CYS A 172 20.15 -13.60 -26.39
CA CYS A 172 20.89 -13.90 -25.17
C CYS A 172 20.02 -13.91 -23.92
N VAL A 173 18.79 -13.41 -24.03
CA VAL A 173 17.85 -13.27 -22.90
C VAL A 173 16.67 -14.21 -23.12
N VAL A 174 16.73 -15.41 -22.58
CA VAL A 174 15.65 -16.41 -22.63
C VAL A 174 15.13 -16.69 -21.21
#